data_7390f0cee0673075c7f8a3691ed630bd
#
_entry.id   7390f0cee0673075c7f8a3691ed630bd
#
_cell.length_a   1.000
_cell.length_b   1.000
_cell.length_c   1.000
_cell.angle_alpha   90.00
_cell.angle_beta   90.00
_cell.angle_gamma   90.00
#
_symmetry.space_group_name_H-M   'P 1'
#
loop_
_entity.id
_entity.type
_entity.pdbx_description
1 polymer ?
#
loop_
_entity_poly.entity_id
_entity_poly.type
_entity_poly.pdbx_seq_one_letter_code
_entity_poly.pdbx_strand_id
1 'polypeptide(L)'
;MSYTIALGTVGGGLWVGYNGGEKWRQIQGPMDPESNVRALALDPRDSQHLLASVDGDGIYQSHDGGSRWERTADLTDRPIWSLAFDPHDPNRIYAGTRPGVFVSDNGGTSFSEMETTISDRCPIGVPRTTNVVVDPNDPSTVYASVEIDGLHRSRDRGVTWESFGDLGPSEFYNDVHGFTLRDNGDRTELLVTSPFGLGRSTDDGENWDWHEFQPFEGSKFEFAYSRCIRAPWGNDFLIVCVGDYI
;
A
#
# COMPACT_ATOMS: atom_id res chain seq x y z
N MET A 1 7.15 25.79 6.54
CA MET A 1 7.72 24.50 6.89
C MET A 1 8.35 23.91 5.64
N SER A 2 9.61 23.49 5.70
CA SER A 2 10.24 22.76 4.58
C SER A 2 9.93 21.29 4.75
N TYR A 3 9.42 20.63 3.70
CA TYR A 3 9.20 19.19 3.67
C TYR A 3 9.81 18.59 2.41
N THR A 4 10.17 17.32 2.50
CA THR A 4 10.71 16.54 1.40
C THR A 4 9.64 15.60 0.87
N ILE A 5 9.59 15.39 -0.44
CA ILE A 5 8.68 14.48 -1.12
C ILE A 5 9.50 13.39 -1.80
N ALA A 6 9.21 12.12 -1.53
CA ALA A 6 9.76 11.01 -2.28
C ALA A 6 8.71 10.50 -3.28
N LEU A 7 9.13 10.28 -4.52
CA LEU A 7 8.27 9.83 -5.63
C LEU A 7 8.89 8.63 -6.32
N GLY A 8 8.27 7.47 -6.19
CA GLY A 8 8.58 6.28 -6.99
C GLY A 8 7.86 6.32 -8.33
N THR A 9 8.54 5.93 -9.39
CA THR A 9 7.99 5.91 -10.74
C THR A 9 8.17 4.55 -11.39
N VAL A 10 7.40 4.31 -12.46
CA VAL A 10 7.58 3.13 -13.32
C VAL A 10 8.45 3.52 -14.49
N GLY A 11 9.67 2.95 -14.56
CA GLY A 11 10.63 3.21 -15.62
C GLY A 11 11.43 4.51 -15.51
N GLY A 12 11.29 5.24 -14.39
CA GLY A 12 12.03 6.48 -14.16
C GLY A 12 12.63 6.59 -12.77
N GLY A 13 12.73 5.45 -12.06
CA GLY A 13 13.40 5.34 -10.76
C GLY A 13 12.75 6.14 -9.64
N LEU A 14 13.57 6.54 -8.70
CA LEU A 14 13.19 7.29 -7.51
C LEU A 14 13.58 8.76 -7.62
N TRP A 15 12.66 9.64 -7.28
CA TRP A 15 12.87 11.09 -7.24
C TRP A 15 12.65 11.65 -5.85
N VAL A 16 13.43 12.64 -5.49
CA VAL A 16 13.28 13.36 -4.21
C VAL A 16 13.12 14.84 -4.50
N GLY A 17 12.00 15.39 -4.04
CA GLY A 17 11.67 16.83 -4.12
C GLY A 17 11.97 17.51 -2.80
N TYR A 18 12.68 18.62 -2.85
CA TYR A 18 13.04 19.47 -1.70
C TYR A 18 12.21 20.75 -1.69
N ASN A 19 12.11 21.37 -0.52
CA ASN A 19 11.38 22.64 -0.32
C ASN A 19 9.93 22.58 -0.85
N GLY A 20 9.23 21.48 -0.53
CA GLY A 20 7.85 21.31 -1.01
C GLY A 20 7.72 21.00 -2.50
N GLY A 21 8.76 20.47 -3.13
CA GLY A 21 8.76 20.11 -4.54
C GLY A 21 9.23 21.23 -5.49
N GLU A 22 9.82 22.30 -4.99
CA GLU A 22 10.43 23.35 -5.84
C GLU A 22 11.64 22.85 -6.62
N LYS A 23 12.37 21.86 -6.06
CA LYS A 23 13.55 21.25 -6.69
C LYS A 23 13.44 19.75 -6.60
N TRP A 24 13.61 19.06 -7.72
CA TRP A 24 13.60 17.61 -7.84
C TRP A 24 14.97 17.09 -8.22
N ARG A 25 15.34 15.98 -7.62
CA ARG A 25 16.56 15.23 -7.96
C ARG A 25 16.18 13.77 -8.12
N GLN A 26 16.53 13.18 -9.26
CA GLN A 26 16.51 11.74 -9.45
C GLN A 26 17.65 11.10 -8.64
N ILE A 27 17.38 9.99 -7.99
CA ILE A 27 18.39 9.20 -7.28
C ILE A 27 19.17 8.41 -8.34
N GLN A 28 20.48 8.66 -8.41
CA GLN A 28 21.38 8.10 -9.43
C GLN A 28 22.12 6.85 -8.98
N GLY A 29 21.85 6.33 -7.82
CA GLY A 29 22.45 5.15 -7.23
C GLY A 29 22.15 5.08 -5.75
N PRO A 30 22.25 3.88 -5.17
CA PRO A 30 22.71 2.60 -5.73
C PRO A 30 21.70 1.88 -6.64
N MET A 31 20.46 2.34 -6.72
CA MET A 31 19.42 1.77 -7.60
C MET A 31 19.53 2.34 -9.02
N ASP A 32 19.08 1.54 -9.99
CA ASP A 32 19.04 1.98 -11.39
C ASP A 32 18.04 3.15 -11.56
N PRO A 33 18.45 4.28 -12.17
CA PRO A 33 17.58 5.42 -12.40
C PRO A 33 16.41 5.16 -13.37
N GLU A 34 16.43 4.06 -14.14
CA GLU A 34 15.34 3.63 -15.01
C GLU A 34 14.48 2.52 -14.39
N SER A 35 14.72 2.18 -13.12
CA SER A 35 13.98 1.13 -12.43
C SER A 35 12.51 1.47 -12.17
N ASN A 36 11.73 0.43 -11.89
CA ASN A 36 10.37 0.57 -11.36
C ASN A 36 10.42 0.62 -9.84
N VAL A 37 10.03 1.75 -9.25
CA VAL A 37 9.87 1.94 -7.81
C VAL A 37 8.37 1.99 -7.49
N ARG A 38 7.81 0.86 -7.02
CA ARG A 38 6.36 0.70 -6.85
C ARG A 38 5.87 1.04 -5.46
N ALA A 39 6.65 0.73 -4.44
CA ALA A 39 6.26 0.99 -3.06
C ALA A 39 7.27 1.90 -2.37
N LEU A 40 6.74 2.83 -1.60
CA LEU A 40 7.47 3.69 -0.69
C LEU A 40 6.79 3.63 0.68
N ALA A 41 7.59 3.55 1.74
CA ALA A 41 7.10 3.67 3.10
C ALA A 41 7.96 4.66 3.89
N LEU A 42 7.30 5.45 4.72
CA LEU A 42 7.92 6.33 5.70
C LEU A 42 7.72 5.72 7.09
N ASP A 43 8.77 5.63 7.87
CA ASP A 43 8.67 5.21 9.26
C ASP A 43 7.85 6.26 10.04
N PRO A 44 6.71 5.88 10.66
CA PRO A 44 5.86 6.84 11.37
C PRO A 44 6.53 7.43 12.63
N ARG A 45 7.63 6.84 13.09
CA ARG A 45 8.40 7.28 14.27
C ARG A 45 9.62 8.11 13.90
N ASP A 46 10.14 7.95 12.68
CA ASP A 46 11.33 8.63 12.20
C ASP A 46 11.17 9.11 10.77
N SER A 47 10.92 10.39 10.60
CA SER A 47 10.75 11.02 9.28
C SER A 47 12.02 11.00 8.40
N GLN A 48 13.15 10.56 8.93
CA GLN A 48 14.38 10.36 8.16
C GLN A 48 14.50 8.94 7.60
N HIS A 49 13.71 7.99 8.13
CA HIS A 49 13.76 6.60 7.72
C HIS A 49 12.68 6.27 6.69
N LEU A 50 13.10 5.91 5.49
CA LEU A 50 12.23 5.54 4.37
C LEU A 50 12.66 4.19 3.78
N LEU A 51 11.68 3.49 3.21
CA LEU A 51 11.90 2.30 2.39
C LEU A 51 11.40 2.54 0.96
N ALA A 52 12.07 1.92 0.00
CA ALA A 52 11.66 1.88 -1.41
C ALA A 52 11.81 0.46 -1.95
N SER A 53 10.81 -0.03 -2.68
CA SER A 53 10.93 -1.28 -3.44
C SER A 53 11.36 -1.00 -4.87
N VAL A 54 12.29 -1.82 -5.38
CA VAL A 54 12.77 -1.76 -6.76
C VAL A 54 12.53 -3.11 -7.41
N ASP A 55 11.75 -3.13 -8.49
CA ASP A 55 11.41 -4.37 -9.19
C ASP A 55 12.68 -5.12 -9.66
N GLY A 56 12.78 -6.40 -9.28
CA GLY A 56 13.91 -7.26 -9.65
C GLY A 56 15.22 -6.96 -8.92
N ASP A 57 15.24 -5.98 -8.01
CA ASP A 57 16.45 -5.58 -7.30
C ASP A 57 16.28 -5.57 -5.76
N GLY A 58 15.03 -5.60 -5.26
CA GLY A 58 14.74 -5.76 -3.85
C GLY A 58 14.34 -4.47 -3.13
N ILE A 59 14.75 -4.33 -1.87
CA ILE A 59 14.36 -3.23 -0.99
C ILE A 59 15.56 -2.36 -0.65
N TYR A 60 15.35 -1.06 -0.72
CA TYR A 60 16.30 -0.03 -0.35
C TYR A 60 15.79 0.78 0.83
N GLN A 61 16.70 1.26 1.68
CA GLN A 61 16.37 2.15 2.79
C GLN A 61 17.19 3.43 2.76
N SER A 62 16.63 4.47 3.33
CA SER A 62 17.28 5.74 3.61
C SER A 62 17.09 6.10 5.08
N HIS A 63 18.14 6.63 5.73
CA HIS A 63 18.11 7.14 7.10
C HIS A 63 18.40 8.64 7.17
N ASP A 64 18.31 9.34 6.03
CA ASP A 64 18.60 10.78 5.93
C ASP A 64 17.55 11.54 5.09
N GLY A 65 16.29 11.11 5.19
CA GLY A 65 15.17 11.76 4.53
C GLY A 65 15.19 11.59 3.01
N GLY A 66 15.72 10.48 2.50
CA GLY A 66 15.76 10.16 1.07
C GLY A 66 16.96 10.74 0.33
N SER A 67 17.96 11.30 1.04
CA SER A 67 19.15 11.87 0.40
C SER A 67 20.11 10.82 -0.07
N ARG A 68 20.27 9.73 0.69
CA ARG A 68 21.10 8.56 0.37
C ARG A 68 20.29 7.30 0.60
N TRP A 69 20.58 6.29 -0.21
CA TRP A 69 19.90 5.00 -0.18
C TRP A 69 20.92 3.87 -0.15
N GLU A 70 20.59 2.81 0.55
CA GLU A 70 21.35 1.56 0.57
C GLU A 70 20.42 0.38 0.41
N ARG A 71 20.90 -0.66 -0.27
CA ARG A 71 20.14 -1.89 -0.44
C ARG A 71 20.15 -2.67 0.85
N THR A 72 18.98 -3.10 1.31
CA THR A 72 18.86 -3.77 2.62
C THR A 72 18.40 -5.21 2.51
N ALA A 73 17.59 -5.57 1.51
CA ALA A 73 17.09 -6.93 1.36
C ALA A 73 16.99 -7.39 -0.09
N ASP A 74 17.14 -8.70 -0.28
CA ASP A 74 17.16 -9.38 -1.57
C ASP A 74 15.81 -9.99 -1.96
N LEU A 75 14.69 -9.36 -1.64
CA LEU A 75 13.38 -9.81 -2.09
C LEU A 75 13.19 -9.47 -3.59
N THR A 76 13.92 -10.20 -4.46
CA THR A 76 14.06 -9.88 -5.89
C THR A 76 13.24 -10.77 -6.82
N ASP A 77 12.76 -11.91 -6.32
CA ASP A 77 12.05 -12.93 -7.10
C ASP A 77 10.62 -12.56 -7.46
N ARG A 78 10.10 -11.47 -6.87
CA ARG A 78 8.73 -10.99 -7.07
C ARG A 78 8.59 -9.48 -6.95
N PRO A 79 7.64 -8.86 -7.66
CA PRO A 79 7.34 -7.44 -7.48
C PRO A 79 6.74 -7.16 -6.10
N ILE A 80 7.22 -6.10 -5.45
CA ILE A 80 6.71 -5.59 -4.17
C ILE A 80 5.81 -4.41 -4.47
N TRP A 81 4.54 -4.51 -4.09
CA TRP A 81 3.50 -3.51 -4.37
C TRP A 81 3.23 -2.58 -3.21
N SER A 82 3.51 -3.03 -1.99
CA SER A 82 3.36 -2.22 -0.79
C SER A 82 4.41 -2.53 0.25
N LEU A 83 4.74 -1.52 1.05
CA LEU A 83 5.62 -1.62 2.22
C LEU A 83 4.93 -0.91 3.39
N ALA A 84 5.00 -1.50 4.58
CA ALA A 84 4.45 -0.91 5.78
C ALA A 84 5.35 -1.18 6.99
N PHE A 85 5.66 -0.11 7.74
CA PHE A 85 6.26 -0.25 9.07
C PHE A 85 5.17 -0.60 10.09
N ASP A 86 5.53 -1.44 11.05
CA ASP A 86 4.77 -1.55 12.29
C ASP A 86 4.99 -0.25 13.10
N PRO A 87 3.93 0.49 13.46
CA PRO A 87 4.09 1.77 14.13
C PRO A 87 4.65 1.66 15.55
N HIS A 88 4.68 0.46 16.14
CA HIS A 88 5.13 0.21 17.51
C HIS A 88 6.44 -0.60 17.59
N ASP A 89 6.84 -1.27 16.50
CA ASP A 89 8.05 -2.11 16.46
C ASP A 89 8.96 -1.70 15.28
N PRO A 90 10.11 -1.05 15.54
CA PRO A 90 11.00 -0.59 14.49
C PRO A 90 11.63 -1.71 13.65
N ASN A 91 11.64 -2.94 14.17
CA ASN A 91 12.22 -4.07 13.48
C ASN A 91 11.21 -4.77 12.57
N ARG A 92 9.90 -4.47 12.75
CA ARG A 92 8.87 -5.17 12.01
C ARG A 92 8.38 -4.36 10.81
N ILE A 93 8.53 -4.96 9.64
CA ILE A 93 8.18 -4.38 8.35
C ILE A 93 7.43 -5.43 7.54
N TYR A 94 6.33 -5.04 6.92
CA TYR A 94 5.56 -5.89 6.03
C TYR A 94 5.77 -5.47 4.58
N ALA A 95 5.78 -6.46 3.68
CA ALA A 95 5.85 -6.25 2.25
C ALA A 95 4.72 -7.02 1.56
N GLY A 96 3.84 -6.32 0.87
CA GLY A 96 2.84 -6.90 -0.01
C GLY A 96 3.43 -7.16 -1.38
N THR A 97 3.34 -8.41 -1.84
CA THR A 97 4.00 -8.87 -3.06
C THR A 97 3.01 -9.44 -4.08
N ARG A 98 3.52 -10.06 -5.10
CA ARG A 98 2.74 -10.81 -6.08
C ARG A 98 3.28 -12.23 -6.20
N PRO A 99 2.63 -13.22 -5.54
CA PRO A 99 1.56 -13.10 -4.53
C PRO A 99 2.07 -12.87 -3.11
N GLY A 100 1.13 -12.71 -2.17
CA GLY A 100 1.32 -12.91 -0.74
C GLY A 100 1.87 -11.72 0.02
N VAL A 101 2.13 -11.97 1.30
CA VAL A 101 2.69 -11.01 2.26
C VAL A 101 3.97 -11.58 2.83
N PHE A 102 4.98 -10.72 2.95
CA PHE A 102 6.25 -11.02 3.59
C PHE A 102 6.43 -10.15 4.83
N VAL A 103 7.17 -10.65 5.79
CA VAL A 103 7.51 -9.92 7.02
C VAL A 103 8.99 -9.96 7.30
N SER A 104 9.51 -8.84 7.74
CA SER A 104 10.81 -8.71 8.40
C SER A 104 10.61 -8.47 9.89
N ASP A 105 11.42 -9.10 10.73
CA ASP A 105 11.52 -8.87 12.16
C ASP A 105 12.91 -8.31 12.56
N ASN A 106 13.69 -7.82 11.58
CA ASN A 106 15.06 -7.36 11.76
C ASN A 106 15.35 -6.05 11.01
N GLY A 107 14.37 -5.14 10.96
CA GLY A 107 14.53 -3.81 10.37
C GLY A 107 14.70 -3.82 8.85
N GLY A 108 14.12 -4.83 8.16
CA GLY A 108 14.16 -4.91 6.71
C GLY A 108 15.42 -5.61 6.16
N THR A 109 16.27 -6.19 7.02
CA THR A 109 17.49 -6.88 6.55
C THR A 109 17.18 -8.20 5.85
N SER A 110 16.14 -8.90 6.28
CA SER A 110 15.62 -10.10 5.60
C SER A 110 14.11 -10.20 5.76
N PHE A 111 13.47 -10.90 4.83
CA PHE A 111 12.03 -11.12 4.82
C PHE A 111 11.72 -12.61 4.71
N SER A 112 10.64 -13.04 5.37
CA SER A 112 10.06 -14.37 5.27
C SER A 112 8.62 -14.29 4.81
N GLU A 113 8.19 -15.28 4.01
CA GLU A 113 6.81 -15.38 3.53
C GLU A 113 5.87 -15.78 4.67
N MET A 114 4.70 -15.16 4.72
CA MET A 114 3.64 -15.49 5.67
C MET A 114 2.65 -16.46 5.05
N GLU A 115 2.13 -17.41 5.82
CA GLU A 115 0.98 -18.20 5.41
C GLU A 115 -0.26 -17.30 5.48
N THR A 116 -0.90 -17.07 4.34
CA THR A 116 -2.08 -16.20 4.23
C THR A 116 -3.28 -16.94 3.63
N THR A 117 -4.46 -16.33 3.72
CA THR A 117 -5.67 -16.79 3.03
C THR A 117 -5.79 -16.24 1.61
N ILE A 118 -4.76 -15.52 1.12
CA ILE A 118 -4.73 -14.97 -0.24
C ILE A 118 -4.68 -16.11 -1.26
N SER A 119 -5.51 -16.01 -2.27
CA SER A 119 -5.59 -17.00 -3.35
C SER A 119 -4.32 -17.02 -4.19
N ASP A 120 -3.85 -18.21 -4.58
CA ASP A 120 -2.67 -18.36 -5.45
C ASP A 120 -2.92 -17.84 -6.87
N ARG A 121 -4.19 -17.79 -7.31
CA ARG A 121 -4.62 -17.38 -8.65
C ARG A 121 -5.97 -16.67 -8.63
N CYS A 122 -6.11 -15.73 -9.54
CA CYS A 122 -7.35 -15.02 -9.84
C CYS A 122 -7.56 -14.92 -11.37
N PRO A 123 -8.70 -14.42 -11.87
CA PRO A 123 -8.97 -14.29 -13.31
C PRO A 123 -7.90 -13.54 -14.11
N ILE A 124 -7.16 -12.64 -13.50
CA ILE A 124 -6.06 -11.89 -14.13
C ILE A 124 -4.67 -12.52 -13.92
N GLY A 125 -4.60 -13.75 -13.38
CA GLY A 125 -3.36 -14.49 -13.11
C GLY A 125 -3.04 -14.61 -11.64
N VAL A 126 -1.86 -14.12 -11.23
CA VAL A 126 -1.44 -14.09 -9.81
C VAL A 126 -1.90 -12.79 -9.17
N PRO A 127 -2.64 -12.82 -8.06
CA PRO A 127 -3.12 -11.61 -7.40
C PRO A 127 -1.97 -10.77 -6.83
N ARG A 128 -2.20 -9.46 -6.72
CA ARG A 128 -1.26 -8.50 -6.16
C ARG A 128 -1.75 -8.03 -4.80
N THR A 129 -0.89 -8.08 -3.79
CA THR A 129 -1.16 -7.43 -2.50
C THR A 129 -0.89 -5.94 -2.63
N THR A 130 -1.93 -5.19 -2.95
CA THR A 130 -1.87 -3.76 -3.31
C THR A 130 -1.53 -2.87 -2.12
N ASN A 131 -1.99 -3.23 -0.91
CA ASN A 131 -1.60 -2.56 0.33
C ASN A 131 -1.42 -3.58 1.46
N VAL A 132 -0.48 -3.28 2.36
CA VAL A 132 -0.44 -3.83 3.72
C VAL A 132 -0.54 -2.65 4.68
N VAL A 133 -1.42 -2.75 5.68
CA VAL A 133 -1.65 -1.69 6.66
C VAL A 133 -1.71 -2.30 8.04
N VAL A 134 -0.89 -1.80 8.95
CA VAL A 134 -0.94 -2.14 10.38
C VAL A 134 -1.87 -1.15 11.07
N ASP A 135 -2.78 -1.63 11.91
CA ASP A 135 -3.65 -0.75 12.69
C ASP A 135 -2.80 0.02 13.71
N PRO A 136 -2.77 1.35 13.64
CA PRO A 136 -1.94 2.14 14.55
C PRO A 136 -2.44 2.13 16.00
N ASN A 137 -3.69 1.73 16.25
CA ASN A 137 -4.25 1.60 17.58
C ASN A 137 -4.15 0.18 18.15
N ASP A 138 -4.04 -0.82 17.25
CA ASP A 138 -3.86 -2.22 17.60
C ASP A 138 -2.84 -2.88 16.67
N PRO A 139 -1.53 -2.86 17.01
CA PRO A 139 -0.47 -3.41 16.17
C PRO A 139 -0.54 -4.95 16.00
N SER A 140 -1.41 -5.63 16.73
CA SER A 140 -1.70 -7.05 16.47
C SER A 140 -2.55 -7.23 15.22
N THR A 141 -3.29 -6.19 14.80
CA THR A 141 -4.16 -6.20 13.63
C THR A 141 -3.44 -5.66 12.39
N VAL A 142 -3.37 -6.51 11.37
CA VAL A 142 -2.75 -6.22 10.07
C VAL A 142 -3.74 -6.55 8.96
N TYR A 143 -3.86 -5.66 8.00
CA TYR A 143 -4.71 -5.83 6.83
C TYR A 143 -3.86 -5.98 5.57
N ALA A 144 -4.33 -6.81 4.64
CA ALA A 144 -3.80 -6.92 3.29
C ALA A 144 -4.94 -6.75 2.28
N SER A 145 -4.87 -5.73 1.44
CA SER A 145 -5.80 -5.60 0.32
C SER A 145 -5.20 -6.24 -0.93
N VAL A 146 -6.02 -6.96 -1.66
CA VAL A 146 -5.58 -7.81 -2.75
C VAL A 146 -6.44 -7.56 -4.00
N GLU A 147 -5.78 -7.39 -5.13
CA GLU A 147 -6.44 -7.24 -6.42
C GLU A 147 -7.23 -8.51 -6.75
N ILE A 148 -8.55 -8.36 -6.94
CA ILE A 148 -9.54 -9.42 -7.26
C ILE A 148 -9.71 -10.50 -6.16
N ASP A 149 -9.06 -10.35 -5.01
CA ASP A 149 -9.21 -11.27 -3.86
C ASP A 149 -9.68 -10.55 -2.58
N GLY A 150 -10.00 -9.25 -2.68
CA GLY A 150 -10.63 -8.48 -1.63
C GLY A 150 -9.70 -8.04 -0.51
N LEU A 151 -10.21 -8.15 0.70
CA LEU A 151 -9.53 -7.72 1.92
C LEU A 151 -9.29 -8.92 2.84
N HIS A 152 -8.09 -9.01 3.38
CA HIS A 152 -7.68 -10.02 4.35
C HIS A 152 -7.21 -9.34 5.62
N ARG A 153 -7.38 -10.00 6.76
CA ARG A 153 -6.98 -9.50 8.06
C ARG A 153 -6.30 -10.57 8.90
N SER A 154 -5.30 -10.15 9.62
CA SER A 154 -4.73 -10.88 10.76
C SER A 154 -5.01 -10.10 12.05
N ARG A 155 -5.24 -10.79 13.16
CA ARG A 155 -5.37 -10.21 14.51
C ARG A 155 -4.25 -10.65 15.45
N ASP A 156 -3.22 -11.30 14.90
CA ASP A 156 -2.10 -11.87 15.63
C ASP A 156 -0.75 -11.58 14.96
N ARG A 157 -0.64 -10.38 14.40
CA ARG A 157 0.56 -9.87 13.72
C ARG A 157 0.95 -10.72 12.47
N GLY A 158 -0.03 -11.31 11.80
CA GLY A 158 0.16 -12.05 10.56
C GLY A 158 0.42 -13.56 10.74
N VAL A 159 0.26 -14.11 11.95
CA VAL A 159 0.40 -15.56 12.18
C VAL A 159 -0.77 -16.32 11.56
N THR A 160 -1.99 -15.79 11.72
CA THR A 160 -3.18 -16.33 11.06
C THR A 160 -3.93 -15.22 10.32
N TRP A 161 -4.61 -15.58 9.24
CA TRP A 161 -5.34 -14.64 8.38
C TRP A 161 -6.75 -15.11 8.13
N GLU A 162 -7.68 -14.17 8.00
CA GLU A 162 -9.07 -14.36 7.60
C GLU A 162 -9.38 -13.48 6.39
N SER A 163 -10.21 -13.98 5.47
CA SER A 163 -10.75 -13.19 4.36
C SER A 163 -12.08 -12.57 4.78
N PHE A 164 -12.33 -11.34 4.33
CA PHE A 164 -13.61 -10.65 4.53
C PHE A 164 -14.74 -11.21 3.64
N GLY A 165 -14.41 -12.04 2.63
CA GLY A 165 -15.39 -12.49 1.63
C GLY A 165 -15.74 -11.39 0.65
N ASP A 166 -17.01 -11.37 0.21
CA ASP A 166 -17.48 -10.38 -0.78
C ASP A 166 -17.66 -9.00 -0.13
N LEU A 167 -16.99 -8.00 -0.69
CA LEU A 167 -17.06 -6.60 -0.23
C LEU A 167 -18.24 -5.84 -0.85
N GLY A 168 -18.92 -6.41 -1.85
CA GLY A 168 -20.01 -5.76 -2.56
C GLY A 168 -20.85 -6.73 -3.39
N PRO A 169 -21.76 -6.23 -4.22
CA PRO A 169 -22.75 -7.05 -4.92
C PRO A 169 -22.20 -7.92 -6.04
N SER A 170 -20.93 -7.79 -6.40
CA SER A 170 -20.26 -8.65 -7.39
C SER A 170 -18.78 -8.82 -7.08
N GLU A 171 -18.13 -9.84 -7.67
CA GLU A 171 -16.70 -10.13 -7.51
C GLU A 171 -15.78 -8.95 -7.86
N PHE A 172 -16.22 -8.03 -8.73
CA PHE A 172 -15.44 -6.86 -9.10
C PHE A 172 -15.25 -5.83 -7.96
N TYR A 173 -16.09 -5.87 -6.93
CA TYR A 173 -15.89 -5.05 -5.73
C TYR A 173 -14.71 -5.56 -4.89
N ASN A 174 -14.31 -6.82 -5.10
CA ASN A 174 -13.10 -7.41 -4.49
C ASN A 174 -11.81 -7.04 -5.24
N ASP A 175 -11.88 -6.31 -6.36
CA ASP A 175 -10.71 -5.77 -7.05
C ASP A 175 -10.16 -4.55 -6.30
N VAL A 176 -9.55 -4.79 -5.13
CA VAL A 176 -9.13 -3.72 -4.21
C VAL A 176 -7.78 -3.15 -4.61
N HIS A 177 -7.78 -1.89 -5.02
CA HIS A 177 -6.59 -1.15 -5.42
C HIS A 177 -6.01 -0.27 -4.32
N GLY A 178 -6.84 0.24 -3.45
CA GLY A 178 -6.43 1.07 -2.32
C GLY A 178 -7.14 0.68 -1.04
N PHE A 179 -6.44 0.72 0.07
CA PHE A 179 -6.97 0.49 1.41
C PHE A 179 -6.36 1.47 2.40
N THR A 180 -7.17 1.94 3.32
CA THR A 180 -6.73 2.75 4.46
C THR A 180 -7.68 2.62 5.64
N LEU A 181 -7.17 2.87 6.82
CA LEU A 181 -7.94 3.02 8.04
C LEU A 181 -8.20 4.50 8.30
N ARG A 182 -9.36 4.81 8.87
CA ARG A 182 -9.68 6.14 9.38
C ARG A 182 -10.24 6.04 10.79
N ASP A 183 -9.62 6.74 11.71
CA ASP A 183 -10.16 6.95 13.05
C ASP A 183 -11.08 8.19 13.03
N ASN A 184 -12.35 8.00 13.34
CA ASN A 184 -13.31 9.09 13.47
C ASN A 184 -13.60 9.47 14.94
N GLY A 185 -12.78 8.98 15.87
CA GLY A 185 -12.87 9.23 17.30
C GLY A 185 -13.73 8.21 18.07
N ASP A 186 -14.74 7.62 17.45
CA ASP A 186 -15.62 6.61 18.04
C ASP A 186 -15.22 5.18 17.64
N ARG A 187 -14.71 5.03 16.43
CA ARG A 187 -14.34 3.72 15.84
C ARG A 187 -13.36 3.88 14.68
N THR A 188 -12.68 2.80 14.36
CA THR A 188 -11.90 2.68 13.13
C THR A 188 -12.82 2.31 11.96
N GLU A 189 -12.75 3.07 10.88
CA GLU A 189 -13.44 2.79 9.63
C GLU A 189 -12.47 2.11 8.67
N LEU A 190 -12.97 1.10 7.96
CA LEU A 190 -12.27 0.45 6.86
C LEU A 190 -12.68 1.12 5.55
N LEU A 191 -11.73 1.55 4.75
CA LEU A 191 -11.97 2.25 3.50
C LEU A 191 -11.21 1.56 2.38
N VAL A 192 -11.93 1.12 1.35
CA VAL A 192 -11.36 0.45 0.16
C VAL A 192 -11.69 1.22 -1.10
N THR A 193 -10.84 1.12 -2.12
CA THR A 193 -11.19 1.55 -3.47
C THR A 193 -11.12 0.38 -4.44
N SER A 194 -12.09 0.30 -5.31
CA SER A 194 -12.17 -0.63 -6.42
C SER A 194 -12.36 0.13 -7.74
N PRO A 195 -12.38 -0.53 -8.90
CA PRO A 195 -12.75 0.11 -10.17
C PRO A 195 -14.08 0.86 -10.14
N PHE A 196 -15.00 0.50 -9.26
CA PHE A 196 -16.34 1.09 -9.22
C PHE A 196 -16.49 2.24 -8.25
N GLY A 197 -15.65 2.33 -7.21
CA GLY A 197 -15.85 3.39 -6.25
C GLY A 197 -15.10 3.23 -4.94
N LEU A 198 -15.65 3.89 -3.93
CA LEU A 198 -15.18 3.89 -2.55
C LEU A 198 -16.14 3.04 -1.70
N GLY A 199 -15.62 1.96 -1.14
CA GLY A 199 -16.30 1.15 -0.13
C GLY A 199 -15.91 1.62 1.29
N ARG A 200 -16.89 1.69 2.17
CA ARG A 200 -16.73 2.06 3.56
C ARG A 200 -17.43 1.05 4.46
N SER A 201 -16.71 0.56 5.46
CA SER A 201 -17.30 -0.20 6.57
C SER A 201 -17.04 0.51 7.91
N THR A 202 -18.05 0.52 8.78
CA THR A 202 -18.01 1.08 10.14
C THR A 202 -18.29 0.05 11.22
N ASP A 203 -18.40 -1.21 10.83
CA ASP A 203 -18.74 -2.36 11.67
C ASP A 203 -17.74 -3.51 11.50
N ASP A 204 -16.46 -3.15 11.38
CA ASP A 204 -15.34 -4.09 11.31
C ASP A 204 -15.38 -5.01 10.06
N GLY A 205 -16.00 -4.52 8.98
CA GLY A 205 -16.08 -5.20 7.69
C GLY A 205 -17.28 -6.13 7.52
N GLU A 206 -18.23 -6.15 8.47
CA GLU A 206 -19.44 -6.96 8.35
C GLU A 206 -20.38 -6.45 7.24
N ASN A 207 -20.47 -5.12 7.10
CA ASN A 207 -21.25 -4.47 6.04
C ASN A 207 -20.43 -3.38 5.35
N TRP A 208 -20.72 -3.16 4.06
CA TRP A 208 -20.05 -2.19 3.22
C TRP A 208 -21.03 -1.27 2.54
N ASP A 209 -20.84 0.06 2.73
CA ASP A 209 -21.51 1.12 1.98
C ASP A 209 -20.61 1.55 0.82
N TRP A 210 -21.17 1.58 -0.40
CA TRP A 210 -20.42 1.93 -1.60
C TRP A 210 -20.86 3.28 -2.16
N HIS A 211 -19.87 4.14 -2.43
CA HIS A 211 -20.03 5.35 -3.22
C HIS A 211 -19.39 5.15 -4.59
N GLU A 212 -20.21 4.95 -5.62
CA GLU A 212 -19.74 4.78 -6.98
C GLU A 212 -19.39 6.14 -7.61
N PHE A 213 -18.22 6.21 -8.23
CA PHE A 213 -17.79 7.41 -8.93
C PHE A 213 -18.40 7.45 -10.32
N GLN A 214 -18.91 8.62 -10.71
CA GLN A 214 -19.42 8.83 -12.05
C GLN A 214 -18.28 8.84 -13.08
N PRO A 215 -18.49 8.29 -14.28
CA PRO A 215 -17.48 8.35 -15.33
C PRO A 215 -17.20 9.80 -15.74
N PHE A 216 -15.99 10.06 -16.21
CA PHE A 216 -15.62 11.36 -16.75
C PHE A 216 -16.35 11.62 -18.08
N GLU A 217 -16.63 12.90 -18.36
CA GLU A 217 -17.18 13.30 -19.65
C GLU A 217 -16.26 12.87 -20.80
N GLY A 218 -16.80 12.11 -21.75
CA GLY A 218 -16.02 11.55 -22.87
C GLY A 218 -15.28 10.26 -22.57
N SER A 219 -15.40 9.69 -21.36
CA SER A 219 -14.89 8.36 -21.06
C SER A 219 -15.54 7.30 -21.93
N LYS A 220 -14.74 6.28 -22.28
CA LYS A 220 -15.22 5.08 -22.98
C LYS A 220 -15.76 4.03 -22.03
N PHE A 221 -15.60 4.24 -20.74
CA PHE A 221 -16.00 3.32 -19.67
C PHE A 221 -17.20 3.88 -18.91
N GLU A 222 -18.02 2.99 -18.41
CA GLU A 222 -19.22 3.32 -17.62
C GLU A 222 -18.88 3.58 -16.12
N PHE A 223 -17.60 3.58 -15.76
CA PHE A 223 -17.11 3.82 -14.39
C PHE A 223 -15.84 4.67 -14.38
N ALA A 224 -15.61 5.33 -13.25
CA ALA A 224 -14.35 6.06 -13.00
C ALA A 224 -13.46 5.19 -12.12
N TYR A 225 -12.27 4.87 -12.63
CA TYR A 225 -11.34 3.92 -11.99
C TYR A 225 -10.62 4.56 -10.79
N SER A 226 -10.76 3.95 -9.62
CA SER A 226 -10.11 4.44 -8.38
C SER A 226 -8.98 3.51 -7.98
N ARG A 227 -7.76 4.08 -7.83
CA ARG A 227 -6.52 3.30 -7.59
C ARG A 227 -5.87 3.55 -6.24
N CYS A 228 -6.20 4.63 -5.57
CA CYS A 228 -5.52 5.01 -4.35
C CYS A 228 -6.46 5.73 -3.41
N ILE A 229 -6.33 5.44 -2.14
CA ILE A 229 -6.99 6.16 -1.07
C ILE A 229 -6.02 6.42 0.07
N ARG A 230 -6.13 7.59 0.69
CA ARG A 230 -5.45 7.92 1.94
C ARG A 230 -6.40 8.67 2.86
N ALA A 231 -6.40 8.30 4.11
CA ALA A 231 -7.03 9.02 5.21
C ALA A 231 -5.90 9.53 6.10
N PRO A 232 -5.52 10.81 6.02
CA PRO A 232 -4.57 11.37 6.96
C PRO A 232 -5.13 11.22 8.39
N TRP A 233 -4.35 10.58 9.26
CA TRP A 233 -4.79 10.26 10.63
C TRP A 233 -5.14 11.54 11.41
N GLY A 234 -6.34 11.56 11.98
CA GLY A 234 -6.85 12.72 12.73
C GLY A 234 -7.43 13.85 11.87
N ASN A 235 -7.67 13.63 10.57
CA ASN A 235 -8.28 14.61 9.67
C ASN A 235 -9.66 14.13 9.17
N ASP A 236 -10.55 15.08 8.95
CA ASP A 236 -11.94 14.86 8.51
C ASP A 236 -12.07 14.72 6.97
N PHE A 237 -10.98 14.47 6.25
CA PHE A 237 -11.03 14.36 4.79
C PHE A 237 -10.33 13.10 4.28
N LEU A 238 -10.77 12.67 3.10
CA LEU A 238 -10.18 11.57 2.35
C LEU A 238 -9.55 12.12 1.07
N ILE A 239 -8.43 11.54 0.68
CA ILE A 239 -7.80 11.75 -0.62
C ILE A 239 -7.99 10.50 -1.43
N VAL A 240 -8.73 10.58 -2.54
CA VAL A 240 -8.96 9.47 -3.46
C VAL A 240 -8.46 9.87 -4.85
N CYS A 241 -7.65 9.03 -5.45
CA CYS A 241 -7.20 9.22 -6.83
C CYS A 241 -8.17 8.48 -7.75
N VAL A 242 -8.90 9.23 -8.55
CA VAL A 242 -9.88 8.73 -9.52
C VAL A 242 -9.42 9.14 -10.92
N GLY A 243 -9.43 8.21 -11.85
CA GLY A 243 -8.99 8.44 -13.21
C GLY A 243 -9.85 7.69 -14.22
N ASP A 244 -9.65 7.99 -15.49
CA ASP A 244 -10.19 7.18 -16.58
C ASP A 244 -9.32 5.92 -16.74
N TYR A 245 -9.93 4.82 -17.14
CA TYR A 245 -9.18 3.59 -17.45
C TYR A 245 -8.52 3.76 -18.83
N ILE A 246 -7.21 3.68 -18.89
CA ILE A 246 -6.42 3.79 -20.12
C ILE A 246 -5.94 2.41 -20.57
#